data_1f305fb7cb8c8d0af11f9cee5171a3d4
#
_entry.id   1f305fb7cb8c8d0af11f9cee5171a3d4
#
_cell.length_a   1.000
_cell.length_b   1.000
_cell.length_c   1.000
_cell.angle_alpha   90.00
_cell.angle_beta   90.00
_cell.angle_gamma   90.00
#
_symmetry.space_group_name_H-M   'P 1'
#
loop_
_entity.id
_entity.type
_entity.pdbx_description
1 polymer ?
#
loop_
_entity_poly.entity_id
_entity_poly.type
_entity_poly.pdbx_seq_one_letter_code
_entity_poly.pdbx_strand_id
1 'polypeptide(L)'
;MRRGAPIRVLIVDDSASVRQTLVGILEAAPDITVLGTAADPFIAARRIHDEVPDVIILDLEMPRMDGLTFLRKIMAQRPIPVIICSTLTEDGSRTLFEVLEAGAVDVFPKPRIDTRQFLMESSVRVCDAVRAAARARLRPG
;
A
#
# COMPACT_ATOMS: atom_id res chain seq x y z
N MET A 1 -14.37 10.76 -3.40
CA MET A 1 -14.88 9.69 -2.53
C MET A 1 -16.19 10.13 -1.89
N ARG A 2 -17.14 9.25 -1.85
CA ARG A 2 -18.44 9.54 -1.27
C ARG A 2 -18.33 9.59 0.26
N ARG A 3 -18.90 10.62 0.88
CA ARG A 3 -18.89 10.77 2.33
C ARG A 3 -19.60 9.58 2.98
N GLY A 4 -18.99 8.95 3.95
CA GLY A 4 -19.52 7.77 4.63
C GLY A 4 -19.19 6.44 3.98
N ALA A 5 -18.65 6.43 2.76
CA ALA A 5 -18.20 5.20 2.13
C ALA A 5 -16.84 4.78 2.70
N PRO A 6 -16.61 3.47 2.90
CA PRO A 6 -15.30 3.03 3.38
C PRO A 6 -14.22 3.24 2.33
N ILE A 7 -12.99 3.44 2.79
CA ILE A 7 -11.81 3.52 1.93
C ILE A 7 -11.48 2.10 1.49
N ARG A 8 -11.41 1.86 0.19
CA ARG A 8 -11.14 0.54 -0.39
C ARG A 8 -9.65 0.39 -0.67
N VAL A 9 -9.03 -0.62 -0.09
CA VAL A 9 -7.58 -0.82 -0.16
C VAL A 9 -7.25 -2.13 -0.85
N LEU A 10 -6.32 -2.08 -1.80
CA LEU A 10 -5.71 -3.26 -2.40
C LEU A 10 -4.32 -3.44 -1.78
N ILE A 11 -4.02 -4.65 -1.30
CA ILE A 11 -2.72 -4.98 -0.71
C ILE A 11 -1.94 -5.85 -1.69
N VAL A 12 -0.73 -5.41 -2.05
CA VAL A 12 0.15 -6.14 -2.97
C VAL A 12 1.45 -6.47 -2.26
N ASP A 13 1.66 -7.73 -1.93
CA ASP A 13 2.83 -8.21 -1.20
C ASP A 13 2.98 -9.70 -1.44
N ASP A 14 4.20 -10.19 -1.68
CA ASP A 14 4.43 -11.61 -1.92
C ASP A 14 4.41 -12.46 -0.65
N SER A 15 4.47 -11.84 0.52
CA SER A 15 4.44 -12.53 1.80
C SER A 15 3.00 -12.72 2.29
N ALA A 16 2.57 -13.97 2.42
CA ALA A 16 1.23 -14.29 2.93
C ALA A 16 1.04 -13.76 4.36
N SER A 17 2.05 -13.85 5.20
CA SER A 17 1.94 -13.37 6.58
C SER A 17 1.79 -11.85 6.66
N VAL A 18 2.49 -11.11 5.80
CA VAL A 18 2.34 -9.65 5.73
C VAL A 18 0.94 -9.28 5.23
N ARG A 19 0.46 -9.96 4.17
CA ARG A 19 -0.90 -9.71 3.67
C ARG A 19 -1.94 -9.94 4.76
N GLN A 20 -1.85 -11.06 5.48
CA GLN A 20 -2.79 -11.37 6.55
C GLN A 20 -2.74 -10.36 7.69
N THR A 21 -1.55 -9.93 8.07
CA THR A 21 -1.38 -8.91 9.11
C THR A 21 -2.01 -7.59 8.69
N LEU A 22 -1.75 -7.15 7.47
CA LEU A 22 -2.32 -5.90 6.95
C LEU A 22 -3.85 -5.98 6.83
N VAL A 23 -4.37 -7.11 6.37
CA VAL A 23 -5.83 -7.32 6.32
C VAL A 23 -6.44 -7.17 7.72
N GLY A 24 -5.86 -7.82 8.71
CA GLY A 24 -6.35 -7.72 10.08
C GLY A 24 -6.32 -6.31 10.64
N ILE A 25 -5.22 -5.59 10.38
CA ILE A 25 -5.08 -4.19 10.80
C ILE A 25 -6.15 -3.31 10.16
N LEU A 26 -6.32 -3.42 8.86
CA LEU A 26 -7.22 -2.53 8.12
C LEU A 26 -8.69 -2.84 8.40
N GLU A 27 -9.04 -4.12 8.50
CA GLU A 27 -10.42 -4.50 8.74
C GLU A 27 -10.89 -4.20 10.16
N ALA A 28 -9.97 -3.98 11.08
CA ALA A 28 -10.32 -3.51 12.43
C ALA A 28 -10.77 -2.05 12.44
N ALA A 29 -10.45 -1.27 11.39
CA ALA A 29 -10.86 0.12 11.28
C ALA A 29 -12.22 0.20 10.58
N PRO A 30 -13.23 0.86 11.18
CA PRO A 30 -14.59 0.87 10.60
C PRO A 30 -14.70 1.69 9.30
N ASP A 31 -13.76 2.57 9.03
CA ASP A 31 -13.76 3.42 7.84
C ASP A 31 -12.91 2.88 6.70
N ILE A 32 -12.33 1.68 6.83
CA ILE A 32 -11.47 1.06 5.84
C ILE A 32 -11.98 -0.35 5.53
N THR A 33 -11.95 -0.71 4.26
CA THR A 33 -12.25 -2.08 3.84
C THR A 33 -11.16 -2.58 2.90
N VAL A 34 -10.84 -3.87 2.98
CA VAL A 34 -9.88 -4.48 2.07
C VAL A 34 -10.63 -4.97 0.84
N LEU A 35 -10.33 -4.36 -0.30
CA LEU A 35 -10.93 -4.73 -1.58
C LEU A 35 -10.42 -6.09 -2.05
N GLY A 36 -9.14 -6.35 -1.80
CA GLY A 36 -8.51 -7.61 -2.17
C GLY A 36 -7.02 -7.59 -1.86
N THR A 37 -6.39 -8.73 -2.11
CA THR A 37 -4.94 -8.88 -1.96
C THR A 37 -4.36 -9.49 -3.23
N ALA A 38 -3.09 -9.26 -3.48
CA ALA A 38 -2.38 -9.84 -4.62
C ALA A 38 -0.96 -10.21 -4.19
N ALA A 39 -0.51 -11.37 -4.62
CA ALA A 39 0.82 -11.87 -4.29
C ALA A 39 1.89 -11.37 -5.27
N ASP A 40 1.49 -10.80 -6.41
CA ASP A 40 2.41 -10.27 -7.40
C ASP A 40 1.75 -9.17 -8.22
N PRO A 41 2.54 -8.40 -9.00
CA PRO A 41 2.01 -7.26 -9.77
C PRO A 41 1.02 -7.65 -10.87
N PHE A 42 1.13 -8.85 -11.43
CA PHE A 42 0.24 -9.29 -12.50
C PHE A 42 -1.17 -9.55 -11.97
N ILE A 43 -1.25 -10.19 -10.80
CA ILE A 43 -2.53 -10.39 -10.11
C ILE A 43 -3.10 -9.02 -9.69
N ALA A 44 -2.25 -8.13 -9.18
CA ALA A 44 -2.66 -6.79 -8.79
C ALA A 44 -3.24 -6.01 -9.97
N ALA A 45 -2.59 -6.06 -11.13
CA ALA A 45 -3.06 -5.37 -12.33
C ALA A 45 -4.45 -5.87 -12.74
N ARG A 46 -4.68 -7.17 -12.66
CA ARG A 46 -5.98 -7.76 -12.99
C ARG A 46 -7.07 -7.27 -12.03
N ARG A 47 -6.75 -7.23 -10.73
CA ARG A 47 -7.71 -6.75 -9.72
C ARG A 47 -8.04 -5.27 -9.92
N ILE A 48 -7.05 -4.46 -10.25
CA ILE A 48 -7.25 -3.03 -10.54
C ILE A 48 -8.13 -2.84 -11.76
N HIS A 49 -7.97 -3.68 -12.77
CA HIS A 49 -8.79 -3.65 -13.96
C HIS A 49 -10.27 -3.95 -13.62
N ASP A 50 -10.50 -4.94 -12.75
CA ASP A 50 -11.85 -5.34 -12.38
C ASP A 50 -12.53 -4.33 -11.45
N GLU A 51 -11.78 -3.80 -10.49
CA GLU A 51 -12.30 -2.82 -9.54
C GLU A 51 -11.17 -1.92 -9.04
N VAL A 52 -11.29 -0.62 -9.27
CA VAL A 52 -10.25 0.34 -8.93
C VAL A 52 -10.28 0.64 -7.43
N PRO A 53 -9.16 0.40 -6.72
CA PRO A 53 -9.11 0.74 -5.30
C PRO A 53 -8.94 2.24 -5.07
N ASP A 54 -9.22 2.69 -3.86
CA ASP A 54 -8.97 4.07 -3.44
C ASP A 54 -7.50 4.27 -3.05
N VAL A 55 -6.86 3.21 -2.52
CA VAL A 55 -5.46 3.23 -2.08
C VAL A 55 -4.87 1.85 -2.34
N ILE A 56 -3.60 1.83 -2.74
CA ILE A 56 -2.82 0.60 -2.89
C ILE A 56 -1.70 0.61 -1.86
N ILE A 57 -1.56 -0.49 -1.10
CA ILE A 57 -0.37 -0.74 -0.28
C ILE A 57 0.51 -1.70 -1.07
N LEU A 58 1.72 -1.29 -1.39
CA LEU A 58 2.59 -1.98 -2.34
C LEU A 58 3.94 -2.30 -1.70
N ASP A 59 4.31 -3.59 -1.75
CA ASP A 59 5.65 -4.04 -1.38
C ASP A 59 6.62 -3.74 -2.52
N LEU A 60 7.82 -3.28 -2.18
CA LEU A 60 8.87 -3.04 -3.17
C LEU A 60 9.56 -4.33 -3.61
N GLU A 61 9.65 -5.29 -2.72
CA GLU A 61 10.43 -6.51 -2.93
C GLU A 61 9.54 -7.66 -3.37
N MET A 62 9.32 -7.77 -4.68
CA MET A 62 8.49 -8.84 -5.24
C MET A 62 9.21 -9.53 -6.39
N PRO A 63 8.96 -10.84 -6.60
CA PRO A 63 9.51 -11.53 -7.76
C PRO A 63 8.85 -11.04 -9.06
N ARG A 64 9.52 -11.27 -10.19
CA ARG A 64 9.06 -10.97 -11.55
C ARG A 64 9.06 -9.50 -11.93
N MET A 65 8.58 -8.64 -11.06
CA MET A 65 8.57 -7.20 -11.31
C MET A 65 8.72 -6.49 -9.98
N ASP A 66 9.72 -5.64 -9.84
CA ASP A 66 9.91 -4.90 -8.59
C ASP A 66 8.80 -3.86 -8.38
N GLY A 67 8.60 -3.49 -7.12
CA GLY A 67 7.54 -2.57 -6.77
C GLY A 67 7.69 -1.19 -7.37
N LEU A 68 8.93 -0.71 -7.56
CA LEU A 68 9.17 0.60 -8.16
C LEU A 68 8.70 0.64 -9.61
N THR A 69 8.98 -0.41 -10.38
CA THR A 69 8.52 -0.53 -11.77
C THR A 69 7.00 -0.54 -11.82
N PHE A 70 6.38 -1.29 -10.94
CA PHE A 70 4.92 -1.37 -10.90
C PHE A 70 4.30 -0.03 -10.50
N LEU A 71 4.89 0.66 -9.52
CA LEU A 71 4.46 1.99 -9.11
C LEU A 71 4.48 2.97 -10.28
N ARG A 72 5.56 2.97 -11.06
CA ARG A 72 5.66 3.83 -12.24
C ARG A 72 4.58 3.53 -13.28
N LYS A 73 4.26 2.25 -13.46
CA LYS A 73 3.20 1.85 -14.39
C LYS A 73 1.83 2.32 -13.92
N ILE A 74 1.54 2.20 -12.63
CA ILE A 74 0.27 2.69 -12.05
C ILE A 74 0.16 4.20 -12.28
N MET A 75 1.21 4.95 -11.98
CA MET A 75 1.19 6.41 -12.11
C MET A 75 1.08 6.86 -13.56
N ALA A 76 1.64 6.11 -14.51
CA ALA A 76 1.57 6.43 -15.93
C ALA A 76 0.23 6.08 -16.57
N GLN A 77 -0.37 4.96 -16.16
CA GLN A 77 -1.58 4.44 -16.80
C GLN A 77 -2.86 4.86 -16.11
N ARG A 78 -2.90 4.79 -14.80
CA ARG A 78 -4.07 5.14 -14.01
C ARG A 78 -3.62 5.53 -12.60
N PRO A 79 -3.34 6.81 -12.38
CA PRO A 79 -2.84 7.25 -11.08
C PRO A 79 -3.80 6.89 -9.94
N ILE A 80 -3.30 6.14 -8.98
CA ILE A 80 -4.00 5.74 -7.77
C ILE A 80 -3.05 6.02 -6.61
N PRO A 81 -3.53 6.53 -5.47
CA PRO A 81 -2.65 6.73 -4.31
C PRO A 81 -1.98 5.42 -3.89
N VAL A 82 -0.65 5.41 -3.87
CA VAL A 82 0.15 4.23 -3.49
C VAL A 82 0.97 4.54 -2.26
N ILE A 83 0.87 3.66 -1.26
CA ILE A 83 1.73 3.68 -0.09
C ILE A 83 2.69 2.50 -0.22
N ILE A 84 3.97 2.76 -0.02
CA ILE A 84 4.99 1.72 -0.05
C ILE A 84 5.14 1.12 1.35
N CYS A 85 5.08 -0.20 1.43
CA CYS A 85 5.34 -0.95 2.65
C CYS A 85 6.58 -1.83 2.38
N SER A 86 7.67 -1.55 3.07
CA SER A 86 8.95 -2.17 2.76
C SER A 86 9.75 -2.46 4.01
N THR A 87 10.67 -3.44 3.90
CA THR A 87 11.70 -3.64 4.91
C THR A 87 12.71 -2.50 4.79
N LEU A 88 12.88 -1.74 5.85
CA LEU A 88 13.85 -0.65 5.86
C LEU A 88 15.26 -1.20 6.01
N THR A 89 16.14 -0.84 5.07
CA THR A 89 17.55 -1.22 5.08
C THR A 89 18.41 0.03 5.30
N GLU A 90 19.73 -0.16 5.40
CA GLU A 90 20.67 0.95 5.53
C GLU A 90 20.60 1.90 4.32
N ASP A 91 20.21 1.39 3.15
CA ASP A 91 20.05 2.20 1.95
C ASP A 91 18.63 2.79 1.82
N GLY A 92 17.86 2.75 2.89
CA GLY A 92 16.45 3.13 2.88
C GLY A 92 16.19 4.56 2.40
N SER A 93 17.10 5.50 2.66
CA SER A 93 16.90 6.90 2.26
C SER A 93 16.90 7.09 0.74
N ARG A 94 17.76 6.34 0.02
CA ARG A 94 17.80 6.39 -1.44
C ARG A 94 16.54 5.79 -2.05
N THR A 95 16.14 4.63 -1.54
CA THR A 95 14.91 3.97 -1.97
C THR A 95 13.69 4.82 -1.69
N LEU A 96 13.64 5.42 -0.49
CA LEU A 96 12.56 6.34 -0.12
C LEU A 96 12.44 7.49 -1.11
N PHE A 97 13.57 8.12 -1.46
CA PHE A 97 13.58 9.21 -2.42
C PHE A 97 13.05 8.75 -3.79
N GLU A 98 13.51 7.58 -4.27
CA GLU A 98 13.09 7.07 -5.58
C GLU A 98 11.60 6.78 -5.65
N VAL A 99 11.02 6.18 -4.59
CA VAL A 99 9.59 5.85 -4.61
C VAL A 99 8.72 7.10 -4.47
N LEU A 100 9.13 8.06 -3.66
CA LEU A 100 8.40 9.32 -3.56
C LEU A 100 8.45 10.10 -4.87
N GLU A 101 9.61 10.14 -5.52
CA GLU A 101 9.76 10.78 -6.83
C GLU A 101 8.92 10.07 -7.89
N ALA A 102 8.78 8.76 -7.81
CA ALA A 102 7.95 7.98 -8.74
C ALA A 102 6.45 8.15 -8.48
N GLY A 103 6.05 8.79 -7.39
CA GLY A 103 4.66 9.14 -7.13
C GLY A 103 4.02 8.51 -5.89
N ALA A 104 4.77 7.72 -5.10
CA ALA A 104 4.22 7.19 -3.85
C ALA A 104 3.87 8.33 -2.91
N VAL A 105 2.75 8.22 -2.21
CA VAL A 105 2.30 9.27 -1.30
C VAL A 105 2.87 9.12 0.11
N ASP A 106 3.30 7.93 0.47
CA ASP A 106 3.92 7.67 1.78
C ASP A 106 4.68 6.34 1.73
N VAL A 107 5.50 6.13 2.74
CA VAL A 107 6.25 4.87 2.95
C VAL A 107 6.18 4.53 4.43
N PHE A 108 5.89 3.28 4.75
CA PHE A 108 5.99 2.81 6.14
C PHE A 108 6.71 1.45 6.18
N PRO A 109 7.33 1.12 7.32
CA PRO A 109 7.99 -0.19 7.46
C PRO A 109 6.94 -1.29 7.57
N LYS A 110 7.33 -2.51 7.18
CA LYS A 110 6.46 -3.68 7.35
C LYS A 110 6.05 -3.82 8.81
N PRO A 111 4.78 -4.14 9.10
CA PRO A 111 4.29 -4.21 10.47
C PRO A 111 5.07 -5.22 11.30
N ARG A 112 5.42 -4.83 12.51
CA ARG A 112 6.04 -5.73 13.48
C ARG A 112 4.96 -6.34 14.34
N ILE A 113 5.03 -7.67 14.50
CA ILE A 113 4.03 -8.41 15.27
C ILE A 113 4.67 -9.17 16.44
N ASP A 114 5.96 -8.93 16.69
CA ASP A 114 6.71 -9.61 17.74
C ASP A 114 6.30 -9.19 19.15
N THR A 115 5.67 -8.01 19.29
CA THR A 115 5.08 -7.61 20.58
C THR A 115 3.73 -6.94 20.32
N ARG A 116 2.87 -6.98 21.35
CA ARG A 116 1.56 -6.34 21.29
C ARG A 116 1.68 -4.83 21.05
N GLN A 117 2.67 -4.21 21.68
CA GLN A 117 2.90 -2.77 21.53
C GLN A 117 3.26 -2.40 20.10
N PHE A 118 4.18 -3.14 19.47
CA PHE A 118 4.56 -2.87 18.09
C PHE A 118 3.42 -3.10 17.12
N LEU A 119 2.59 -4.11 17.37
CA LEU A 119 1.41 -4.34 16.54
C LEU A 119 0.43 -3.16 16.63
N MET A 120 0.20 -2.64 17.85
CA MET A 120 -0.68 -1.50 18.03
C MET A 120 -0.15 -0.24 17.36
N GLU A 121 1.16 0.03 17.50
CA GLU A 121 1.81 1.17 16.85
C GLU A 121 1.73 1.06 15.32
N SER A 122 1.97 -0.14 14.78
CA SER A 122 1.85 -0.40 13.36
C SER A 122 0.43 -0.18 12.86
N SER A 123 -0.57 -0.60 13.65
CA SER A 123 -1.99 -0.45 13.28
C SER A 123 -2.36 1.02 13.13
N VAL A 124 -1.95 1.86 14.08
CA VAL A 124 -2.21 3.31 14.02
C VAL A 124 -1.53 3.91 12.81
N ARG A 125 -0.25 3.59 12.61
CA ARG A 125 0.52 4.14 11.49
C ARG A 125 -0.07 3.76 10.14
N VAL A 126 -0.42 2.49 9.95
CA VAL A 126 -0.96 2.00 8.69
C VAL A 126 -2.32 2.65 8.39
N CYS A 127 -3.21 2.65 9.36
CA CYS A 127 -4.54 3.22 9.15
C CYS A 127 -4.50 4.73 8.89
N ASP A 128 -3.64 5.45 9.61
CA ASP A 128 -3.48 6.90 9.38
C ASP A 128 -2.90 7.19 8.01
N ALA A 129 -1.93 6.38 7.56
CA ALA A 129 -1.34 6.52 6.23
C ALA A 129 -2.40 6.28 5.14
N VAL A 130 -3.25 5.28 5.32
CA VAL A 130 -4.33 4.98 4.36
C VAL A 130 -5.33 6.14 4.29
N ARG A 131 -5.72 6.68 5.44
CA ARG A 131 -6.65 7.82 5.48
C ARG A 131 -6.07 9.05 4.80
N ALA A 132 -4.79 9.33 5.06
CA ALA A 132 -4.11 10.46 4.41
C ALA A 132 -3.98 10.25 2.91
N ALA A 133 -3.62 9.03 2.47
CA ALA A 133 -3.48 8.70 1.05
C ALA A 133 -4.81 8.84 0.31
N ALA A 134 -5.91 8.43 0.92
CA ALA A 134 -7.22 8.53 0.30
C ALA A 134 -7.64 9.98 0.00
N ARG A 135 -7.05 10.93 0.72
CA ARG A 135 -7.30 12.37 0.52
C ARG A 135 -6.27 13.02 -0.40
N ALA A 136 -5.21 12.30 -0.76
CA ALA A 136 -4.14 12.87 -1.57
C ALA A 136 -4.66 13.17 -2.97
N ARG A 137 -4.29 14.34 -3.50
CA ARG A 137 -4.54 14.69 -4.88
C ARG A 137 -3.34 14.29 -5.71
N LEU A 138 -3.57 13.43 -6.68
CA LEU A 138 -2.53 12.98 -7.57
C LEU A 138 -2.45 13.94 -8.75
N ARG A 139 -1.22 14.31 -9.10
CA ARG A 139 -1.01 15.08 -10.32
C ARG A 139 -1.00 14.10 -11.49
N PRO A 140 -1.67 14.42 -12.61
CA PRO A 140 -1.57 13.64 -13.81
C PRO A 140 -0.10 13.54 -14.22
N GLY A 141 0.38 12.35 -14.43
CA GLY A 141 1.76 12.09 -14.76
C GLY A 141 2.18 12.62 -16.10
#